data_cb7585c476e56c62d96e6755bcb93cce
#
_entry.id   cb7585c476e56c62d96e6755bcb93cce
#
_cell.length_a   1.000
_cell.length_b   1.000
_cell.length_c   1.000
_cell.angle_alpha   90.00
_cell.angle_beta   90.00
_cell.angle_gamma   90.00
#
_symmetry.space_group_name_H-M   'P 1'
#
loop_
_entity.id
_entity.type
_entity.pdbx_description
1 polymer ?
#
loop_
_entity_poly.entity_id
_entity_poly.type
_entity_poly.pdbx_seq_one_letter_code
_entity_poly.pdbx_strand_id
1 'polypeptide(L)'
;MKRTLLAIAIAATACLMAMAVPAKPGHVTHVQSDGSTVTLVMQGGELQRSMMTMDGLTVARNEHGDYCYVAGSSLSHVLAHDQGSRGLEEIAFIAAYRDQMSLDATSRRAPQRSGENEHPQVPTTGSPRIPIILANYTDIHFINANPVETFEIQFNQMNKSCLHYFESQSRGQFTPQFDILGPVNLPHDRAFYGTNKRVHGTEVDTQLGTMIYDACTALDEVDFSQYDNDGDGVVDVVVVLYAGVGEAQAYYSVPESVWPCQWDMQEALDWECSTTGPFELDGVTINRFAVFNELEGSNNSSTFIDGIGTFCHEFGHCLGLPDFYCTSSGNVYGMSTWSIMDHGCYLDNAHTPAGYTSYERHFMGWLDYIEPEENTQYLLAPLSSDEGRAVKVTNDANPDEYYLVEYRTRTGWDAYIAGEGIMVLHVDYNQSIWDANTVNNINSRQRMTIIPADNVWTGFSNSTDPWPLGARDSLTNNSVPAAQVYTGGFMNKPITAMTVDAEAGQASFWYMKAPESPATAADVNGDGEVTIADINIIIDDILAGKGEDRCDVNGDGEVTVADINFVIDVILGLK
;
A
#
# COMPACT_ATOMS: atom_id res chain seq x y z
N MET A 1 -61.25 -1.45 -10.16
CA MET A 1 -60.21 -2.27 -9.49
C MET A 1 -58.87 -1.64 -9.82
N LYS A 2 -58.39 -0.79 -8.94
CA LYS A 2 -57.05 -0.18 -9.03
C LYS A 2 -56.07 -1.11 -8.27
N ARG A 3 -55.10 -1.69 -8.98
CA ARG A 3 -54.00 -2.42 -8.38
C ARG A 3 -52.92 -1.40 -7.95
N THR A 4 -52.79 -1.19 -6.68
CA THR A 4 -51.71 -0.45 -6.08
C THR A 4 -50.50 -1.40 -6.01
N LEU A 5 -49.48 -1.12 -6.84
CA LEU A 5 -48.17 -1.73 -6.72
C LEU A 5 -47.45 -1.08 -5.53
N LEU A 6 -47.27 -1.83 -4.46
CA LEU A 6 -46.42 -1.48 -3.34
C LEU A 6 -44.96 -1.77 -3.77
N ALA A 7 -44.20 -0.74 -4.10
CA ALA A 7 -42.79 -0.82 -4.29
C ALA A 7 -42.14 -0.92 -2.88
N ILE A 8 -41.64 -2.09 -2.54
CA ILE A 8 -40.77 -2.27 -1.39
C ILE A 8 -39.40 -1.75 -1.84
N ALA A 9 -39.05 -0.55 -1.43
CA ALA A 9 -37.66 -0.07 -1.45
C ALA A 9 -36.89 -0.89 -0.39
N ILE A 10 -36.09 -1.82 -0.84
CA ILE A 10 -35.06 -2.42 -0.01
C ILE A 10 -33.96 -1.34 0.05
N ALA A 11 -33.90 -0.63 1.17
CA ALA A 11 -32.73 0.16 1.51
C ALA A 11 -31.57 -0.82 1.70
N ALA A 12 -30.68 -0.92 0.72
CA ALA A 12 -29.40 -1.56 0.92
C ALA A 12 -28.57 -0.61 1.80
N THR A 13 -28.43 -0.95 3.07
CA THR A 13 -27.50 -0.27 3.96
C THR A 13 -26.09 -0.58 3.48
N ALA A 14 -25.39 0.43 3.04
CA ALA A 14 -23.96 0.36 2.75
C ALA A 14 -23.21 0.19 4.06
N CYS A 15 -22.36 -0.80 4.12
CA CYS A 15 -21.49 -1.03 5.26
C CYS A 15 -20.09 -0.58 4.84
N LEU A 16 -19.63 0.58 5.33
CA LEU A 16 -18.26 1.05 5.21
C LEU A 16 -17.40 0.21 6.17
N MET A 17 -16.21 -0.15 5.79
CA MET A 17 -15.27 -0.87 6.64
C MET A 17 -14.33 0.14 7.30
N ALA A 18 -13.96 -0.06 8.56
CA ALA A 18 -12.84 0.64 9.14
C ALA A 18 -11.60 0.38 8.26
N MET A 19 -10.87 1.43 7.97
CA MET A 19 -9.59 1.40 7.30
C MET A 19 -8.54 1.72 8.35
N ALA A 20 -7.40 1.02 8.33
CA ALA A 20 -6.44 1.15 9.43
C ALA A 20 -5.05 0.78 8.96
N VAL A 21 -4.03 1.37 9.59
CA VAL A 21 -2.64 0.95 9.35
C VAL A 21 -2.47 -0.55 9.50
N PRO A 22 -1.65 -1.20 8.68
CA PRO A 22 -1.26 -2.58 8.90
C PRO A 22 -0.50 -2.71 10.22
N ALA A 23 -0.49 -3.89 10.83
CA ALA A 23 0.37 -4.16 11.98
C ALA A 23 1.82 -3.79 11.65
N LYS A 24 2.50 -3.03 12.53
CA LYS A 24 3.89 -2.61 12.31
C LYS A 24 4.78 -3.84 12.11
N PRO A 25 5.60 -3.91 11.05
CA PRO A 25 6.49 -5.04 10.84
C PRO A 25 7.45 -5.25 12.00
N GLY A 26 7.55 -6.48 12.46
CA GLY A 26 8.42 -6.84 13.57
C GLY A 26 8.08 -8.23 14.10
N HIS A 27 8.93 -8.72 14.99
CA HIS A 27 8.68 -9.99 15.68
C HIS A 27 8.91 -9.83 17.16
N VAL A 28 8.27 -10.68 17.91
CA VAL A 28 8.37 -10.70 19.37
C VAL A 28 8.58 -12.13 19.85
N THR A 29 9.42 -12.29 20.84
CA THR A 29 9.64 -13.56 21.50
C THR A 29 8.80 -13.60 22.77
N HIS A 30 7.89 -14.56 22.85
CA HIS A 30 7.06 -14.84 24.03
C HIS A 30 7.65 -16.05 24.79
N VAL A 31 7.65 -15.96 26.13
CA VAL A 31 8.06 -17.08 27.00
C VAL A 31 6.78 -17.79 27.44
N GLN A 32 6.65 -19.06 27.07
CA GLN A 32 5.55 -19.93 27.44
C GLN A 32 5.62 -20.35 28.93
N SER A 33 4.52 -20.83 29.49
CA SER A 33 4.45 -21.25 30.90
C SER A 33 5.38 -22.44 31.25
N ASP A 34 5.76 -23.24 30.25
CA ASP A 34 6.71 -24.34 30.40
C ASP A 34 8.18 -23.89 30.31
N GLY A 35 8.44 -22.59 30.13
CA GLY A 35 9.77 -21.98 30.00
C GLY A 35 10.35 -22.02 28.60
N SER A 36 9.65 -22.59 27.62
CA SER A 36 10.02 -22.52 26.20
C SER A 36 9.74 -21.15 25.62
N THR A 37 10.20 -20.87 24.40
CA THR A 37 9.97 -19.62 23.69
C THR A 37 9.33 -19.85 22.33
N VAL A 38 8.54 -18.88 21.89
CA VAL A 38 8.04 -18.80 20.52
C VAL A 38 8.21 -17.38 19.99
N THR A 39 8.74 -17.26 18.78
CA THR A 39 8.86 -16.00 18.06
C THR A 39 7.65 -15.81 17.18
N LEU A 40 6.98 -14.68 17.33
CA LEU A 40 5.68 -14.37 16.75
C LEU A 40 5.74 -13.09 15.93
N VAL A 41 4.90 -13.02 14.92
CA VAL A 41 4.63 -11.83 14.10
C VAL A 41 3.13 -11.57 14.05
N MET A 42 2.75 -10.30 14.13
CA MET A 42 1.36 -9.89 13.88
C MET A 42 1.19 -9.55 12.41
N GLN A 43 0.07 -9.95 11.82
CA GLN A 43 -0.31 -9.60 10.45
C GLN A 43 -1.76 -9.14 10.39
N GLY A 44 -2.07 -8.29 9.40
CA GLY A 44 -3.40 -7.73 9.19
C GLY A 44 -3.52 -6.30 9.71
N GLY A 45 -4.75 -5.82 9.85
CA GLY A 45 -5.13 -4.50 10.36
C GLY A 45 -6.21 -4.59 11.43
N GLU A 46 -6.86 -3.47 11.73
CA GLU A 46 -7.89 -3.35 12.79
C GLU A 46 -8.94 -4.47 12.75
N LEU A 47 -9.55 -4.67 11.59
CA LEU A 47 -10.70 -5.57 11.46
C LEU A 47 -10.31 -7.05 11.34
N GLN A 48 -9.10 -7.35 10.97
CA GLN A 48 -8.65 -8.74 10.81
C GLN A 48 -7.16 -8.86 11.05
N ARG A 49 -6.78 -9.16 12.28
CA ARG A 49 -5.42 -9.39 12.68
C ARG A 49 -5.22 -10.78 13.23
N SER A 50 -4.02 -11.31 13.10
CA SER A 50 -3.65 -12.63 13.60
C SER A 50 -2.21 -12.66 14.05
N MET A 51 -1.97 -13.32 15.18
CA MET A 51 -0.62 -13.71 15.60
C MET A 51 -0.23 -14.99 14.88
N MET A 52 0.99 -15.00 14.36
CA MET A 52 1.52 -16.14 13.60
C MET A 52 2.93 -16.47 14.05
N THR A 53 3.30 -17.72 13.90
CA THR A 53 4.70 -18.14 14.00
C THR A 53 5.49 -17.63 12.79
N MET A 54 6.81 -17.60 12.88
CA MET A 54 7.68 -17.15 11.78
C MET A 54 7.55 -17.96 10.48
N ASP A 55 7.01 -19.16 10.54
CA ASP A 55 6.69 -20.01 9.38
C ASP A 55 5.20 -19.97 8.98
N GLY A 56 4.47 -18.98 9.46
CA GLY A 56 3.13 -18.60 8.98
C GLY A 56 1.98 -19.45 9.53
N LEU A 57 2.12 -20.03 10.72
CA LEU A 57 1.04 -20.79 11.37
C LEU A 57 0.32 -19.91 12.38
N THR A 58 -1.00 -19.82 12.28
CA THR A 58 -1.83 -19.00 13.17
C THR A 58 -1.82 -19.54 14.59
N VAL A 59 -1.63 -18.65 15.55
CA VAL A 59 -1.65 -18.93 16.99
C VAL A 59 -2.54 -17.95 17.75
N ALA A 60 -3.04 -18.37 18.90
CA ALA A 60 -3.75 -17.50 19.82
C ALA A 60 -3.44 -17.88 21.26
N ARG A 61 -3.68 -16.96 22.20
CA ARG A 61 -3.47 -17.21 23.63
C ARG A 61 -4.56 -18.11 24.21
N ASN A 62 -4.14 -19.06 25.03
CA ASN A 62 -5.02 -19.80 25.89
C ASN A 62 -5.33 -19.03 27.20
N GLU A 63 -6.16 -19.57 28.07
CA GLU A 63 -6.51 -18.99 29.38
C GLU A 63 -5.32 -18.82 30.34
N HIS A 64 -4.19 -19.45 30.07
CA HIS A 64 -2.96 -19.35 30.85
C HIS A 64 -1.97 -18.32 30.27
N GLY A 65 -2.33 -17.71 29.14
CA GLY A 65 -1.51 -16.73 28.44
C GLY A 65 -0.50 -17.31 27.45
N ASP A 66 -0.48 -18.64 27.27
CA ASP A 66 0.41 -19.32 26.33
C ASP A 66 -0.14 -19.29 24.91
N TYR A 67 0.72 -19.22 23.93
CA TYR A 67 0.34 -19.32 22.52
C TYR A 67 0.20 -20.77 22.07
N CYS A 68 -0.99 -21.12 21.59
CA CYS A 68 -1.33 -22.41 21.03
C CYS A 68 -1.74 -22.25 19.56
N TYR A 69 -1.61 -23.30 18.76
CA TYR A 69 -2.02 -23.29 17.36
C TYR A 69 -3.53 -23.18 17.22
N VAL A 70 -3.99 -22.42 16.22
CA VAL A 70 -5.39 -22.30 15.83
C VAL A 70 -5.62 -23.15 14.58
N ALA A 71 -6.47 -24.17 14.67
CA ALA A 71 -6.87 -25.02 13.55
C ALA A 71 -8.33 -24.73 13.17
N GLY A 72 -8.54 -24.10 12.03
CA GLY A 72 -9.84 -23.57 11.64
C GLY A 72 -10.35 -22.51 12.63
N SER A 73 -11.49 -22.75 13.26
CA SER A 73 -12.06 -21.85 14.28
C SER A 73 -11.72 -22.23 15.73
N SER A 74 -10.89 -23.26 15.93
CA SER A 74 -10.64 -23.83 17.27
C SER A 74 -9.20 -23.63 17.71
N LEU A 75 -9.05 -23.16 18.96
CA LEU A 75 -7.76 -23.11 19.63
C LEU A 75 -7.40 -24.54 20.08
N SER A 76 -6.19 -24.99 19.73
CA SER A 76 -5.66 -26.29 20.15
C SER A 76 -5.10 -26.22 21.58
N HIS A 77 -4.72 -27.37 22.11
CA HIS A 77 -3.96 -27.45 23.39
C HIS A 77 -2.45 -27.58 23.15
N VAL A 78 -2.00 -27.52 21.89
CA VAL A 78 -0.59 -27.68 21.51
C VAL A 78 0.09 -26.33 21.58
N LEU A 79 1.06 -26.19 22.48
CA LEU A 79 1.89 -25.00 22.59
C LEU A 79 2.69 -24.78 21.30
N ALA A 80 2.76 -23.54 20.88
CA ALA A 80 3.53 -23.17 19.70
C ALA A 80 5.01 -22.91 20.07
N HIS A 81 5.91 -23.42 19.25
CA HIS A 81 7.35 -23.20 19.39
C HIS A 81 7.97 -22.76 18.07
N ASP A 82 9.15 -22.17 18.16
CA ASP A 82 9.97 -21.90 16.98
C ASP A 82 10.29 -23.19 16.23
N GLN A 83 10.32 -23.13 14.90
CA GLN A 83 10.41 -24.30 14.01
C GLN A 83 11.52 -25.29 14.43
N GLY A 84 12.68 -24.78 14.87
CA GLY A 84 13.83 -25.60 15.30
C GLY A 84 13.68 -26.25 16.68
N SER A 85 12.67 -25.87 17.46
CA SER A 85 12.42 -26.32 18.85
C SER A 85 11.20 -27.22 19.00
N ARG A 86 10.49 -27.54 17.88
CA ARG A 86 9.26 -28.32 17.89
C ARG A 86 9.48 -29.79 18.21
N GLY A 87 8.66 -30.29 19.13
CA GLY A 87 8.63 -31.71 19.48
C GLY A 87 7.88 -32.58 18.44
N LEU A 88 8.07 -33.90 18.52
CA LEU A 88 7.47 -34.84 17.53
C LEU A 88 5.92 -34.79 17.52
N GLU A 89 5.28 -34.61 18.66
CA GLU A 89 3.83 -34.48 18.77
C GLU A 89 3.33 -33.19 18.12
N GLU A 90 4.03 -32.11 18.32
CA GLU A 90 3.73 -30.80 17.70
C GLU A 90 3.91 -30.86 16.17
N ILE A 91 5.01 -31.45 15.70
CA ILE A 91 5.27 -31.66 14.26
C ILE A 91 4.15 -32.51 13.63
N ALA A 92 3.73 -33.58 14.32
CA ALA A 92 2.62 -34.41 13.85
C ALA A 92 1.29 -33.67 13.81
N PHE A 93 1.03 -32.82 14.83
CA PHE A 93 -0.15 -31.97 14.86
C PHE A 93 -0.16 -30.96 13.72
N ILE A 94 0.96 -30.25 13.52
CA ILE A 94 1.12 -29.31 12.40
C ILE A 94 0.90 -30.01 11.05
N ALA A 95 1.50 -31.18 10.85
CA ALA A 95 1.34 -31.95 9.61
C ALA A 95 -0.11 -32.37 9.34
N ALA A 96 -0.88 -32.65 10.41
CA ALA A 96 -2.27 -33.05 10.28
C ALA A 96 -3.25 -31.90 10.02
N TYR A 97 -2.91 -30.69 10.47
CA TYR A 97 -3.81 -29.54 10.46
C TYR A 97 -3.25 -28.32 9.74
N ARG A 98 -2.12 -28.41 9.03
CA ARG A 98 -1.44 -27.29 8.40
C ARG A 98 -2.34 -26.45 7.50
N ASP A 99 -3.16 -27.11 6.67
CA ASP A 99 -4.09 -26.44 5.75
C ASP A 99 -5.22 -25.69 6.48
N GLN A 100 -5.48 -26.04 7.76
CA GLN A 100 -6.45 -25.36 8.60
C GLN A 100 -5.84 -24.27 9.49
N MET A 101 -4.51 -24.25 9.61
CA MET A 101 -3.74 -23.24 10.35
C MET A 101 -3.28 -22.09 9.46
N SER A 102 -3.16 -22.32 8.16
CA SER A 102 -3.02 -21.25 7.18
C SER A 102 -4.40 -20.62 7.01
N LEU A 103 -4.48 -19.31 7.26
CA LEU A 103 -5.75 -18.59 7.13
C LEU A 103 -6.28 -18.72 5.70
N ASP A 104 -7.40 -19.39 5.56
CA ASP A 104 -8.12 -19.48 4.32
C ASP A 104 -8.82 -18.13 4.07
N ALA A 105 -8.23 -17.32 3.19
CA ALA A 105 -8.76 -16.02 2.78
C ALA A 105 -10.17 -16.10 2.16
N THR A 106 -10.66 -17.33 1.88
CA THR A 106 -11.94 -17.53 1.20
C THR A 106 -13.15 -17.65 2.13
N SER A 107 -12.97 -17.82 3.44
CA SER A 107 -14.07 -18.20 4.33
C SER A 107 -14.72 -17.08 5.13
N ARG A 108 -14.16 -15.86 5.13
CA ARG A 108 -14.73 -14.73 5.85
C ARG A 108 -15.06 -13.62 4.88
N ARG A 109 -16.31 -13.56 4.47
CA ARG A 109 -16.85 -12.44 3.71
C ARG A 109 -16.84 -11.23 4.64
N ALA A 110 -15.89 -10.33 4.42
CA ALA A 110 -16.03 -8.97 4.91
C ALA A 110 -17.36 -8.40 4.37
N PRO A 111 -18.10 -7.62 5.15
CA PRO A 111 -19.29 -6.95 4.64
C PRO A 111 -18.90 -6.15 3.38
N GLN A 112 -19.65 -6.32 2.30
CA GLN A 112 -19.39 -5.57 1.06
C GLN A 112 -19.95 -4.16 1.25
N ARG A 113 -19.11 -3.17 0.96
CA ARG A 113 -19.53 -1.79 0.75
C ARG A 113 -20.57 -1.77 -0.38
N SER A 114 -21.76 -1.28 -0.14
CA SER A 114 -22.75 -1.02 -1.19
C SER A 114 -22.48 0.37 -1.70
N GLY A 115 -22.06 0.46 -2.96
CA GLY A 115 -21.61 1.67 -3.61
C GLY A 115 -22.52 2.87 -3.42
N GLU A 116 -21.89 3.96 -3.10
CA GLU A 116 -22.19 5.36 -3.42
C GLU A 116 -21.28 6.32 -2.64
N ASN A 117 -19.99 5.99 -2.48
CA ASN A 117 -19.00 7.00 -2.12
C ASN A 117 -18.04 7.18 -3.30
N GLU A 118 -18.55 7.84 -4.34
CA GLU A 118 -17.75 8.32 -5.47
C GLU A 118 -16.88 9.54 -5.11
N HIS A 119 -16.89 10.00 -3.84
CA HIS A 119 -16.21 11.22 -3.43
C HIS A 119 -15.28 10.96 -2.22
N PRO A 120 -14.06 11.50 -2.26
CA PRO A 120 -13.21 11.56 -1.08
C PRO A 120 -13.97 12.29 0.05
N GLN A 121 -13.70 11.91 1.30
CA GLN A 121 -14.36 12.53 2.46
C GLN A 121 -13.89 13.96 2.68
N VAL A 122 -12.64 14.24 2.29
CA VAL A 122 -11.99 15.55 2.33
C VAL A 122 -11.71 15.97 0.89
N PRO A 123 -11.92 17.25 0.51
CA PRO A 123 -11.50 17.74 -0.80
C PRO A 123 -10.02 17.46 -1.06
N THR A 124 -9.70 16.85 -2.20
CA THR A 124 -8.31 16.47 -2.55
C THR A 124 -7.49 17.64 -3.09
N THR A 125 -8.06 18.82 -3.22
CA THR A 125 -7.39 20.04 -3.72
C THR A 125 -7.75 21.24 -2.86
N GLY A 126 -6.94 22.30 -2.96
CA GLY A 126 -7.13 23.52 -2.17
C GLY A 126 -6.53 23.41 -0.77
N SER A 127 -7.11 24.13 0.17
CA SER A 127 -6.60 24.25 1.55
C SER A 127 -7.70 23.97 2.57
N PRO A 128 -8.25 22.74 2.61
CA PRO A 128 -9.30 22.41 3.57
C PRO A 128 -8.76 22.51 5.01
N ARG A 129 -9.64 22.91 5.94
CA ARG A 129 -9.33 22.94 7.38
C ARG A 129 -9.69 21.61 8.02
N ILE A 130 -8.77 21.08 8.82
CA ILE A 130 -8.90 19.77 9.47
C ILE A 130 -8.64 19.91 10.96
N PRO A 131 -9.60 19.58 11.84
CA PRO A 131 -9.41 19.61 13.27
C PRO A 131 -8.61 18.40 13.75
N ILE A 132 -7.53 18.64 14.49
CA ILE A 132 -6.70 17.63 15.17
C ILE A 132 -6.89 17.82 16.66
N ILE A 133 -7.75 17.01 17.26
CA ILE A 133 -8.08 17.10 18.69
C ILE A 133 -7.11 16.26 19.49
N LEU A 134 -6.33 16.88 20.33
CA LEU A 134 -5.44 16.21 21.29
C LEU A 134 -6.26 15.68 22.48
N ALA A 135 -6.19 14.37 22.76
CA ALA A 135 -7.01 13.74 23.78
C ALA A 135 -6.18 13.00 24.84
N ASN A 136 -6.32 13.41 26.11
CA ASN A 136 -5.82 12.67 27.26
C ASN A 136 -6.89 11.68 27.73
N TYR A 137 -6.48 10.50 28.14
CA TYR A 137 -7.31 9.60 28.96
C TYR A 137 -7.24 9.97 30.44
N THR A 138 -8.06 9.35 31.30
CA THR A 138 -7.95 9.57 32.75
C THR A 138 -6.69 8.95 33.36
N ASP A 139 -6.12 7.93 32.72
CA ASP A 139 -4.95 7.15 33.15
C ASP A 139 -3.68 7.43 32.35
N ILE A 140 -3.78 7.99 31.12
CA ILE A 140 -2.65 8.30 30.23
C ILE A 140 -2.78 9.74 29.74
N HIS A 141 -1.69 10.49 29.88
CA HIS A 141 -1.58 11.88 29.40
C HIS A 141 -0.41 12.03 28.45
N PHE A 142 -0.46 13.06 27.61
CA PHE A 142 0.66 13.43 26.74
C PHE A 142 1.95 13.56 27.55
N ILE A 143 3.06 13.03 26.98
CA ILE A 143 4.37 13.07 27.67
C ILE A 143 4.97 14.47 27.70
N ASN A 144 4.61 15.32 26.73
CA ASN A 144 5.10 16.70 26.65
C ASN A 144 4.18 17.64 27.45
N ALA A 145 4.80 18.58 28.17
CA ALA A 145 4.05 19.58 28.96
C ALA A 145 3.28 20.59 28.07
N ASN A 146 3.67 20.73 26.80
CA ASN A 146 3.03 21.60 25.82
C ASN A 146 2.75 20.81 24.53
N PRO A 147 1.77 19.89 24.53
CA PRO A 147 1.51 19.03 23.38
C PRO A 147 1.01 19.82 22.16
N VAL A 148 0.26 20.92 22.35
CA VAL A 148 -0.22 21.75 21.24
C VAL A 148 0.95 22.30 20.42
N GLU A 149 1.96 22.86 21.04
CA GLU A 149 3.15 23.37 20.33
C GLU A 149 3.92 22.24 19.66
N THR A 150 4.03 21.07 20.32
CA THR A 150 4.72 19.90 19.77
C THR A 150 4.07 19.46 18.47
N PHE A 151 2.75 19.29 18.46
CA PHE A 151 2.02 18.82 17.29
C PHE A 151 1.80 19.93 16.25
N GLU A 152 1.70 21.19 16.65
CA GLU A 152 1.73 22.30 15.70
C GLU A 152 3.02 22.28 14.85
N ILE A 153 4.17 22.01 15.48
CA ILE A 153 5.44 21.87 14.77
C ILE A 153 5.40 20.65 13.84
N GLN A 154 4.95 19.49 14.35
CA GLN A 154 4.94 18.24 13.58
C GLN A 154 3.97 18.30 12.38
N PHE A 155 2.81 18.90 12.55
CA PHE A 155 1.79 18.96 11.51
C PHE A 155 2.04 20.06 10.49
N ASN A 156 2.47 21.26 10.92
CA ASN A 156 2.44 22.44 10.08
C ASN A 156 3.81 23.08 9.80
N GLN A 157 4.84 22.87 10.64
CA GLN A 157 6.00 23.77 10.61
C GLN A 157 7.34 23.13 10.27
N MET A 158 7.56 21.85 10.56
CA MET A 158 8.86 21.22 10.28
C MET A 158 9.02 20.89 8.80
N ASN A 159 10.28 20.75 8.34
CA ASN A 159 10.60 20.40 6.95
C ASN A 159 10.05 19.03 6.49
N LYS A 160 9.70 18.16 7.43
CA LYS A 160 9.01 16.90 7.21
C LYS A 160 7.76 16.85 8.05
N SER A 161 6.90 17.85 7.93
CA SER A 161 5.58 17.92 8.56
C SER A 161 4.54 17.20 7.73
N CYS A 162 3.37 16.95 8.32
CA CYS A 162 2.22 16.44 7.58
C CYS A 162 1.84 17.35 6.41
N LEU A 163 1.78 18.67 6.64
CA LEU A 163 1.53 19.66 5.59
C LEU A 163 2.56 19.52 4.45
N HIS A 164 3.87 19.50 4.77
CA HIS A 164 4.92 19.37 3.76
C HIS A 164 4.82 18.05 2.98
N TYR A 165 4.36 16.95 3.64
CA TYR A 165 4.11 15.69 2.95
C TYR A 165 3.05 15.89 1.86
N PHE A 166 1.85 16.35 2.21
CA PHE A 166 0.76 16.50 1.25
C PHE A 166 1.04 17.58 0.20
N GLU A 167 1.62 18.71 0.58
CA GLU A 167 2.02 19.77 -0.35
C GLU A 167 3.01 19.23 -1.41
N SER A 168 4.04 18.50 -0.99
CA SER A 168 5.03 17.93 -1.91
C SER A 168 4.44 16.83 -2.80
N GLN A 169 3.58 15.95 -2.25
CA GLN A 169 2.97 14.86 -3.01
C GLN A 169 1.98 15.36 -4.06
N SER A 170 1.24 16.42 -3.74
CA SER A 170 0.27 17.06 -4.64
C SER A 170 0.87 18.14 -5.54
N ARG A 171 2.16 18.46 -5.37
CA ARG A 171 2.83 19.60 -6.04
C ARG A 171 2.11 20.92 -5.79
N GLY A 172 1.73 21.13 -4.53
CA GLY A 172 1.05 22.34 -4.09
C GLY A 172 -0.43 22.46 -4.46
N GLN A 173 -1.03 21.41 -5.06
CA GLN A 173 -2.46 21.41 -5.37
C GLN A 173 -3.33 21.18 -4.12
N PHE A 174 -2.78 20.55 -3.09
CA PHE A 174 -3.42 20.26 -1.82
C PHE A 174 -2.53 20.71 -0.66
N THR A 175 -3.01 21.70 0.11
CA THR A 175 -2.29 22.35 1.21
C THR A 175 -3.19 22.43 2.45
N PRO A 176 -3.51 21.28 3.08
CA PRO A 176 -4.45 21.23 4.20
C PRO A 176 -3.95 22.09 5.37
N GLN A 177 -4.89 22.68 6.10
CA GLN A 177 -4.64 23.44 7.32
C GLN A 177 -5.03 22.58 8.52
N PHE A 178 -4.05 22.11 9.28
CA PHE A 178 -4.29 21.30 10.46
C PHE A 178 -4.41 22.18 11.70
N ASP A 179 -5.63 22.27 12.26
CA ASP A 179 -5.90 23.04 13.47
C ASP A 179 -5.68 22.16 14.71
N ILE A 180 -4.64 22.41 15.47
CA ILE A 180 -4.30 21.64 16.67
C ILE A 180 -5.11 22.15 17.85
N LEU A 181 -6.06 21.34 18.34
CA LEU A 181 -7.04 21.70 19.35
C LEU A 181 -6.82 20.92 20.66
N GLY A 182 -7.18 21.52 21.79
CA GLY A 182 -7.09 20.88 23.10
C GLY A 182 -5.80 21.21 23.85
N PRO A 183 -5.18 20.27 24.64
CA PRO A 183 -5.65 18.92 24.86
C PRO A 183 -6.93 18.86 25.71
N VAL A 184 -7.86 18.01 25.32
CA VAL A 184 -9.04 17.70 26.14
C VAL A 184 -8.74 16.51 27.07
N ASN A 185 -9.52 16.40 28.16
CA ASN A 185 -9.46 15.24 29.03
C ASN A 185 -10.72 14.42 28.84
N LEU A 186 -10.57 13.25 28.25
CA LEU A 186 -11.67 12.30 28.07
C LEU A 186 -12.17 11.79 29.44
N PRO A 187 -13.47 11.49 29.58
CA PRO A 187 -14.05 11.08 30.87
C PRO A 187 -13.66 9.66 31.32
N HIS A 188 -13.08 8.84 30.44
CA HIS A 188 -12.75 7.45 30.71
C HIS A 188 -11.26 7.15 30.53
N ASP A 189 -10.84 5.98 31.00
CA ASP A 189 -9.50 5.46 30.80
C ASP A 189 -9.33 4.89 29.37
N ARG A 190 -8.10 4.61 29.01
CA ARG A 190 -7.76 4.08 27.68
C ARG A 190 -8.49 2.76 27.41
N ALA A 191 -8.57 1.87 28.39
CA ALA A 191 -9.20 0.56 28.24
C ALA A 191 -10.70 0.65 27.92
N PHE A 192 -11.38 1.69 28.34
CA PHE A 192 -12.78 1.91 27.99
C PHE A 192 -12.96 2.09 26.49
N TYR A 193 -12.06 2.82 25.81
CA TYR A 193 -12.17 3.12 24.37
C TYR A 193 -11.55 2.05 23.48
N GLY A 194 -10.42 1.44 23.89
CA GLY A 194 -9.60 0.55 23.06
C GLY A 194 -9.67 -0.93 23.45
N THR A 195 -10.50 -1.34 24.44
CA THR A 195 -10.62 -2.77 24.74
C THR A 195 -11.25 -3.51 23.57
N ASN A 196 -10.55 -4.52 23.09
CA ASN A 196 -10.97 -5.36 21.99
C ASN A 196 -12.22 -6.17 22.31
N LYS A 197 -13.19 -6.13 21.41
CA LYS A 197 -14.40 -6.97 21.42
C LYS A 197 -14.47 -7.78 20.12
N ARG A 198 -14.88 -9.02 20.24
CA ARG A 198 -15.10 -9.84 19.05
C ARG A 198 -16.51 -9.64 18.51
N VAL A 199 -16.61 -8.99 17.34
CA VAL A 199 -17.85 -8.70 16.63
C VAL A 199 -17.79 -9.38 15.27
N HIS A 200 -18.82 -10.16 14.91
CA HIS A 200 -18.90 -10.90 13.64
C HIS A 200 -17.65 -11.76 13.30
N GLY A 201 -16.90 -12.17 14.33
CA GLY A 201 -15.70 -12.99 14.18
C GLY A 201 -14.39 -12.21 14.05
N THR A 202 -14.46 -10.89 14.11
CA THR A 202 -13.37 -9.91 14.02
C THR A 202 -13.15 -9.29 15.40
N GLU A 203 -11.91 -9.01 15.77
CA GLU A 203 -11.58 -8.22 16.96
C GLU A 203 -11.52 -6.76 16.57
N VAL A 204 -12.26 -5.92 17.28
CA VAL A 204 -12.36 -4.47 17.03
C VAL A 204 -12.34 -3.73 18.36
N ASP A 205 -11.82 -2.50 18.33
CA ASP A 205 -11.87 -1.61 19.47
C ASP A 205 -13.30 -1.23 19.81
N THR A 206 -13.58 -1.10 21.09
CA THR A 206 -14.88 -0.62 21.54
C THR A 206 -14.87 0.90 21.73
N GLN A 207 -16.05 1.51 21.63
CA GLN A 207 -16.31 2.90 22.00
C GLN A 207 -15.55 3.98 21.21
N LEU A 208 -15.08 3.70 19.97
CA LEU A 208 -14.42 4.71 19.13
C LEU A 208 -15.35 5.90 18.85
N GLY A 209 -16.61 5.65 18.44
CA GLY A 209 -17.58 6.73 18.25
C GLY A 209 -17.84 7.54 19.51
N THR A 210 -17.81 6.88 20.70
CA THR A 210 -17.92 7.58 21.99
C THR A 210 -16.69 8.45 22.25
N MET A 211 -15.49 7.99 21.88
CA MET A 211 -14.26 8.79 21.97
C MET A 211 -14.35 10.08 21.15
N ILE A 212 -14.87 10.00 19.93
CA ILE A 212 -15.05 11.17 19.07
C ILE A 212 -16.07 12.14 19.69
N TYR A 213 -17.20 11.62 20.18
CA TYR A 213 -18.22 12.43 20.84
C TYR A 213 -17.66 13.16 22.08
N ASP A 214 -16.94 12.44 22.94
CA ASP A 214 -16.35 12.99 24.16
C ASP A 214 -15.29 14.04 23.82
N ALA A 215 -14.47 13.81 22.79
CA ALA A 215 -13.43 14.75 22.36
C ALA A 215 -14.02 16.04 21.78
N CYS A 216 -15.00 15.94 20.89
CA CYS A 216 -15.64 17.11 20.26
C CYS A 216 -16.43 17.93 21.29
N THR A 217 -17.23 17.29 22.13
CA THR A 217 -18.09 17.98 23.10
C THR A 217 -17.30 18.62 24.26
N ALA A 218 -16.03 18.27 24.45
CA ALA A 218 -15.15 18.93 25.41
C ALA A 218 -14.56 20.26 24.90
N LEU A 219 -14.83 20.66 23.65
CA LEU A 219 -14.31 21.87 23.00
C LEU A 219 -15.40 22.95 22.86
N ASP A 220 -15.85 23.51 23.96
CA ASP A 220 -16.98 24.47 24.00
C ASP A 220 -16.75 25.76 23.15
N GLU A 221 -15.50 26.13 22.84
CA GLU A 221 -15.15 27.37 22.12
C GLU A 221 -14.88 27.17 20.63
N VAL A 222 -14.95 25.92 20.12
CA VAL A 222 -14.66 25.58 18.73
C VAL A 222 -15.97 25.53 17.95
N ASP A 223 -16.06 26.25 16.84
CA ASP A 223 -17.17 26.18 15.90
C ASP A 223 -16.84 25.12 14.84
N PHE A 224 -17.48 23.93 14.94
CA PHE A 224 -17.24 22.82 14.02
C PHE A 224 -17.76 23.06 12.60
N SER A 225 -18.65 24.03 12.38
CA SER A 225 -19.14 24.36 11.03
C SER A 225 -18.04 24.80 10.06
N GLN A 226 -16.90 25.27 10.58
CA GLN A 226 -15.73 25.67 9.78
C GLN A 226 -14.96 24.48 9.15
N TYR A 227 -15.27 23.24 9.53
CA TYR A 227 -14.65 22.01 9.04
C TYR A 227 -15.55 21.22 8.06
N ASP A 228 -16.68 21.78 7.70
CA ASP A 228 -17.52 21.40 6.56
C ASP A 228 -17.00 22.18 5.34
N ASN A 229 -15.93 21.66 4.69
CA ASN A 229 -15.22 22.40 3.64
C ASN A 229 -15.98 22.43 2.29
N ASP A 230 -16.86 21.46 2.05
CA ASP A 230 -17.65 21.36 0.82
C ASP A 230 -19.10 21.89 0.97
N GLY A 231 -19.53 22.17 2.20
CA GLY A 231 -20.81 22.79 2.52
C GLY A 231 -22.00 21.83 2.44
N ASP A 232 -21.77 20.53 2.63
CA ASP A 232 -22.80 19.49 2.57
C ASP A 232 -23.56 19.31 3.91
N GLY A 233 -23.14 20.02 4.97
CA GLY A 233 -23.70 19.95 6.31
C GLY A 233 -23.09 18.85 7.19
N VAL A 234 -22.01 18.22 6.72
CA VAL A 234 -21.24 17.20 7.48
C VAL A 234 -19.81 17.66 7.59
N VAL A 235 -19.23 17.56 8.77
CA VAL A 235 -17.77 17.78 8.95
C VAL A 235 -17.02 16.72 8.16
N ASP A 236 -16.11 17.16 7.27
CA ASP A 236 -15.38 16.26 6.36
C ASP A 236 -14.71 15.11 7.12
N VAL A 237 -13.98 15.44 8.19
CA VAL A 237 -13.36 14.49 9.12
C VAL A 237 -13.00 15.17 10.44
N VAL A 238 -13.19 14.46 11.54
CA VAL A 238 -12.61 14.81 12.84
C VAL A 238 -11.44 13.87 13.11
N VAL A 239 -10.29 14.43 13.45
CA VAL A 239 -9.11 13.63 13.78
C VAL A 239 -8.84 13.72 15.27
N VAL A 240 -8.68 12.58 15.95
CA VAL A 240 -8.29 12.53 17.37
C VAL A 240 -6.89 11.92 17.49
N LEU A 241 -5.96 12.72 18.00
CA LEU A 241 -4.64 12.27 18.41
C LEU A 241 -4.69 11.98 19.92
N TYR A 242 -4.61 10.70 20.27
CA TYR A 242 -4.70 10.26 21.66
C TYR A 242 -3.33 10.04 22.30
N ALA A 243 -3.25 10.29 23.62
CA ALA A 243 -2.03 10.13 24.40
C ALA A 243 -1.59 8.65 24.48
N GLY A 244 -0.28 8.41 24.41
CA GLY A 244 0.34 7.10 24.53
C GLY A 244 0.55 6.38 23.21
N VAL A 245 0.76 5.04 23.28
CA VAL A 245 1.07 4.18 22.13
C VAL A 245 -0.18 3.60 21.51
N GLY A 246 -0.14 3.37 20.18
CA GLY A 246 -1.20 2.69 19.43
C GLY A 246 -1.07 1.16 19.45
N GLU A 247 -2.17 0.43 19.36
CA GLU A 247 -2.16 -1.04 19.38
C GLU A 247 -1.42 -1.61 18.16
N ALA A 248 -1.51 -1.00 16.99
CA ALA A 248 -0.83 -1.43 15.77
C ALA A 248 0.70 -1.55 15.92
N GLN A 249 1.29 -0.78 16.83
CA GLN A 249 2.72 -0.83 17.14
C GLN A 249 3.03 -1.56 18.45
N ALA A 250 2.15 -1.44 19.46
CA ALA A 250 2.36 -2.02 20.77
C ALA A 250 1.94 -3.49 20.86
N TYR A 251 1.23 -3.97 19.85
CA TYR A 251 0.73 -5.35 19.76
C TYR A 251 -0.01 -5.78 21.03
N TYR A 252 0.24 -7.01 21.45
CA TYR A 252 -0.29 -7.61 22.66
C TYR A 252 0.29 -7.05 23.98
N SER A 253 1.29 -6.17 23.92
CA SER A 253 1.84 -5.55 25.13
C SER A 253 0.88 -4.55 25.74
N VAL A 254 0.03 -3.96 24.91
CA VAL A 254 -0.98 -2.97 25.30
C VAL A 254 -2.27 -3.20 24.50
N PRO A 255 -2.91 -4.37 24.65
CA PRO A 255 -4.07 -4.75 23.84
C PRO A 255 -5.33 -3.94 24.14
N GLU A 256 -5.31 -3.09 25.17
CA GLU A 256 -6.35 -2.13 25.51
C GLU A 256 -6.10 -0.74 24.92
N SER A 257 -5.08 -0.58 24.09
CA SER A 257 -4.85 0.66 23.35
C SER A 257 -5.68 0.69 22.07
N VAL A 258 -6.06 1.87 21.65
CA VAL A 258 -6.78 2.07 20.39
C VAL A 258 -5.87 1.74 19.21
N TRP A 259 -6.41 1.03 18.23
CA TRP A 259 -5.76 0.83 16.95
C TRP A 259 -5.96 2.07 16.08
N PRO A 260 -4.90 2.68 15.51
CA PRO A 260 -5.05 3.79 14.57
C PRO A 260 -5.90 3.39 13.37
N CYS A 261 -6.95 4.15 13.09
CA CYS A 261 -7.88 3.84 12.00
C CYS A 261 -8.65 5.08 11.54
N GLN A 262 -9.18 5.01 10.31
CA GLN A 262 -10.22 5.87 9.79
C GLN A 262 -11.54 5.11 9.77
N TRP A 263 -12.61 5.72 10.25
CA TRP A 263 -13.94 5.11 10.26
C TRP A 263 -15.05 6.14 10.28
N ASP A 264 -16.28 5.62 10.36
CA ASP A 264 -17.54 6.34 10.40
C ASP A 264 -18.31 5.96 11.68
N MET A 265 -18.86 6.96 12.38
CA MET A 265 -19.56 6.73 13.66
C MET A 265 -20.84 5.89 13.50
N GLN A 266 -21.56 6.06 12.37
CA GLN A 266 -22.76 5.27 12.10
C GLN A 266 -22.40 3.79 11.94
N GLU A 267 -21.31 3.50 11.25
CA GLU A 267 -20.86 2.13 11.05
C GLU A 267 -20.31 1.51 12.32
N ALA A 268 -19.51 2.25 13.09
CA ALA A 268 -19.05 1.80 14.39
C ALA A 268 -20.23 1.45 15.32
N LEU A 269 -21.34 2.20 15.22
CA LEU A 269 -22.58 1.90 15.94
C LEU A 269 -23.25 0.63 15.39
N ASP A 270 -23.38 0.50 14.08
CA ASP A 270 -24.01 -0.65 13.40
C ASP A 270 -23.22 -1.95 13.63
N TRP A 271 -21.90 -1.84 13.78
CA TRP A 271 -21.00 -2.94 14.14
C TRP A 271 -20.97 -3.25 15.65
N GLU A 272 -21.77 -2.56 16.45
CA GLU A 272 -21.74 -2.70 17.92
C GLU A 272 -20.36 -2.41 18.54
N CYS A 273 -19.52 -1.62 17.86
CA CYS A 273 -18.20 -1.18 18.31
C CYS A 273 -18.25 0.19 18.99
N SER A 274 -19.42 0.80 19.05
CA SER A 274 -19.67 2.04 19.75
C SER A 274 -21.09 2.05 20.32
N THR A 275 -21.32 2.85 21.35
CA THR A 275 -22.65 3.18 21.86
C THR A 275 -23.14 4.55 21.38
N THR A 276 -22.27 5.31 20.71
CA THR A 276 -22.54 6.64 20.19
C THR A 276 -22.38 6.65 18.67
N GLY A 277 -23.44 7.02 17.98
CA GLY A 277 -23.46 7.25 16.54
C GLY A 277 -23.27 8.73 16.17
N PRO A 278 -23.54 9.12 14.92
CA PRO A 278 -23.46 10.51 14.45
C PRO A 278 -24.24 11.48 15.35
N PHE A 279 -23.73 12.69 15.48
CA PHE A 279 -24.37 13.72 16.30
C PHE A 279 -24.21 15.10 15.64
N GLU A 280 -25.11 16.02 16.01
CA GLU A 280 -25.05 17.42 15.55
C GLU A 280 -24.29 18.29 16.54
N LEU A 281 -23.39 19.14 16.03
CA LEU A 281 -22.67 20.16 16.78
C LEU A 281 -22.52 21.41 15.87
N ASP A 282 -22.85 22.60 16.36
CA ASP A 282 -22.78 23.86 15.63
C ASP A 282 -23.52 23.90 14.28
N GLY A 283 -24.56 23.07 14.14
CA GLY A 283 -25.39 23.00 12.94
C GLY A 283 -24.84 22.12 11.81
N VAL A 284 -23.78 21.37 12.09
CA VAL A 284 -23.21 20.35 11.18
C VAL A 284 -23.20 18.97 11.85
N THR A 285 -23.21 17.92 11.06
CA THR A 285 -23.17 16.54 11.55
C THR A 285 -21.71 16.08 11.68
N ILE A 286 -21.36 15.52 12.85
CA ILE A 286 -20.10 14.79 13.07
C ILE A 286 -20.37 13.30 12.84
N ASN A 287 -19.68 12.70 11.86
CA ASN A 287 -19.81 11.29 11.53
C ASN A 287 -18.47 10.64 11.19
N ARG A 288 -17.64 11.28 10.37
CA ARG A 288 -16.39 10.75 9.86
C ARG A 288 -15.24 11.08 10.79
N PHE A 289 -14.37 10.10 11.05
CA PHE A 289 -13.24 10.32 11.94
C PHE A 289 -12.01 9.51 11.55
N ALA A 290 -10.86 9.97 12.03
CA ALA A 290 -9.62 9.19 12.09
C ALA A 290 -9.02 9.31 13.49
N VAL A 291 -8.39 8.25 13.96
CA VAL A 291 -7.71 8.22 15.26
C VAL A 291 -6.28 7.72 15.11
N PHE A 292 -5.34 8.31 15.85
CA PHE A 292 -3.94 7.87 15.84
C PHE A 292 -3.22 8.26 17.14
N ASN A 293 -2.05 7.67 17.37
CA ASN A 293 -1.34 7.69 18.64
C ASN A 293 -0.28 8.79 18.74
N GLU A 294 0.01 9.21 19.98
CA GLU A 294 1.11 10.12 20.29
C GLU A 294 2.49 9.49 20.13
N LEU A 295 2.66 8.25 20.63
CA LEU A 295 3.97 7.65 20.83
C LEU A 295 4.22 6.45 19.92
N GLU A 296 5.41 6.39 19.32
CA GLU A 296 5.92 5.15 18.75
C GLU A 296 6.34 4.18 19.85
N GLY A 297 6.28 2.89 19.58
CA GLY A 297 6.85 1.88 20.44
C GLY A 297 5.95 0.71 20.77
N SER A 298 6.56 -0.31 21.36
CA SER A 298 5.91 -1.59 21.64
C SER A 298 5.29 -1.69 23.05
N ASN A 299 5.35 -0.63 23.84
CA ASN A 299 4.78 -0.61 25.20
C ASN A 299 4.64 0.82 25.75
N ASN A 300 3.94 0.97 26.86
CA ASN A 300 3.68 2.25 27.53
C ASN A 300 4.91 2.95 28.14
N SER A 301 6.10 2.37 28.01
CA SER A 301 7.36 3.01 28.48
C SER A 301 8.03 3.83 27.39
N SER A 302 7.43 3.91 26.20
CA SER A 302 7.95 4.76 25.12
C SER A 302 7.93 6.22 25.54
N THR A 303 8.94 6.95 25.08
CA THR A 303 9.10 8.41 25.26
C THR A 303 9.37 9.11 23.93
N PHE A 304 9.22 8.38 22.82
CA PHE A 304 9.43 8.91 21.48
C PHE A 304 8.08 9.23 20.84
N ILE A 305 7.92 10.46 20.37
CA ILE A 305 6.76 10.86 19.58
C ILE A 305 6.75 10.05 18.28
N ASP A 306 5.59 9.55 17.90
CA ASP A 306 5.43 8.81 16.65
C ASP A 306 5.71 9.72 15.44
N GLY A 307 6.16 9.10 14.34
CA GLY A 307 6.32 9.81 13.09
C GLY A 307 4.97 10.17 12.45
N ILE A 308 5.04 10.84 11.31
CA ILE A 308 3.83 11.28 10.59
C ILE A 308 3.20 10.18 9.72
N GLY A 309 3.89 9.04 9.55
CA GLY A 309 3.51 8.02 8.57
C GLY A 309 2.16 7.37 8.88
N THR A 310 1.88 7.06 10.16
CA THR A 310 0.59 6.57 10.61
C THR A 310 -0.53 7.55 10.26
N PHE A 311 -0.36 8.83 10.63
CA PHE A 311 -1.34 9.86 10.28
C PHE A 311 -1.54 10.01 8.77
N CYS A 312 -0.45 10.07 7.98
CA CYS A 312 -0.54 10.26 6.53
C CYS A 312 -1.21 9.06 5.83
N HIS A 313 -1.09 7.84 6.38
CA HIS A 313 -1.82 6.66 5.93
C HIS A 313 -3.32 6.81 6.22
N GLU A 314 -3.71 7.05 7.48
CA GLU A 314 -5.12 7.21 7.86
C GLU A 314 -5.79 8.36 7.13
N PHE A 315 -5.08 9.47 6.96
CA PHE A 315 -5.58 10.61 6.20
C PHE A 315 -5.66 10.31 4.70
N GLY A 316 -4.83 9.40 4.18
CA GLY A 316 -4.96 8.86 2.83
C GLY A 316 -6.32 8.18 2.59
N HIS A 317 -6.87 7.51 3.61
CA HIS A 317 -8.23 6.97 3.56
C HIS A 317 -9.29 8.08 3.52
N CYS A 318 -9.08 9.17 4.26
CA CYS A 318 -9.96 10.35 4.18
C CYS A 318 -9.95 10.99 2.77
N LEU A 319 -8.85 10.83 2.02
CA LEU A 319 -8.72 11.22 0.62
C LEU A 319 -9.26 10.17 -0.37
N GLY A 320 -9.81 9.05 0.12
CA GLY A 320 -10.50 8.01 -0.65
C GLY A 320 -9.67 6.79 -1.03
N LEU A 321 -8.40 6.72 -0.67
CA LEU A 321 -7.53 5.56 -0.97
C LEU A 321 -7.87 4.36 -0.09
N PRO A 322 -7.91 3.13 -0.62
CA PRO A 322 -8.00 1.91 0.16
C PRO A 322 -6.62 1.43 0.63
N ASP A 323 -6.59 0.41 1.48
CA ASP A 323 -5.39 -0.34 1.81
C ASP A 323 -4.87 -1.16 0.63
N PHE A 324 -3.54 -1.16 0.46
CA PHE A 324 -2.87 -2.00 -0.54
C PHE A 324 -2.11 -3.18 0.07
N TYR A 325 -2.22 -3.39 1.36
CA TYR A 325 -1.86 -4.66 1.98
C TYR A 325 -3.06 -5.63 2.01
N CYS A 326 -2.86 -6.86 2.43
CA CYS A 326 -3.94 -7.82 2.61
C CYS A 326 -4.69 -7.54 3.92
N THR A 327 -5.90 -6.98 3.85
CA THR A 327 -6.73 -6.66 5.02
C THR A 327 -7.36 -7.91 5.66
N SER A 328 -7.26 -9.08 5.02
CA SER A 328 -7.76 -10.37 5.50
C SER A 328 -6.61 -11.27 5.90
N SER A 329 -5.86 -11.15 6.90
CA SER A 329 -4.86 -12.08 7.43
C SER A 329 -4.28 -13.09 6.39
N GLY A 330 -3.53 -12.61 5.43
CA GLY A 330 -2.83 -13.41 4.43
C GLY A 330 -1.40 -12.92 4.23
N ASN A 331 -0.46 -13.83 3.98
CA ASN A 331 0.89 -13.43 3.59
C ASN A 331 0.89 -13.13 2.08
N VAL A 332 0.48 -11.92 1.73
CA VAL A 332 0.40 -11.40 0.35
C VAL A 332 1.41 -10.28 0.23
N TYR A 333 2.11 -10.18 -0.90
CA TYR A 333 3.13 -9.16 -1.13
C TYR A 333 2.53 -7.74 -1.10
N GLY A 334 1.39 -7.54 -1.79
CA GLY A 334 0.75 -6.22 -1.91
C GLY A 334 1.63 -5.20 -2.59
N MET A 335 1.67 -4.00 -2.01
CA MET A 335 2.62 -2.94 -2.36
C MET A 335 3.80 -2.87 -1.39
N SER A 336 3.70 -3.56 -0.25
CA SER A 336 4.74 -3.59 0.77
C SER A 336 5.24 -2.18 1.14
N THR A 337 6.54 -1.94 1.21
CA THR A 337 7.09 -0.62 1.56
C THR A 337 7.14 0.37 0.39
N TRP A 338 6.61 0.01 -0.81
CA TRP A 338 6.56 0.90 -1.97
C TRP A 338 5.39 1.89 -1.93
N SER A 339 4.39 1.67 -1.10
CA SER A 339 3.21 2.53 -0.93
C SER A 339 2.99 2.89 0.54
N ILE A 340 2.57 4.13 0.80
CA ILE A 340 2.15 4.54 2.13
C ILE A 340 0.84 3.87 2.55
N MET A 341 -0.01 3.47 1.59
CA MET A 341 -1.25 2.72 1.84
C MET A 341 -0.99 1.23 2.10
N ASP A 342 0.26 0.88 2.38
CA ASP A 342 0.77 -0.40 2.84
C ASP A 342 1.88 -0.11 3.85
N HIS A 343 2.85 -0.98 4.04
CA HIS A 343 3.93 -0.84 5.04
C HIS A 343 4.89 0.35 4.81
N GLY A 344 4.76 1.08 3.71
CA GLY A 344 5.53 2.31 3.44
C GLY A 344 5.29 3.43 4.44
N CYS A 345 4.18 3.39 5.20
CA CYS A 345 3.90 4.31 6.31
C CYS A 345 4.91 4.19 7.45
N TYR A 346 5.55 3.01 7.64
CA TYR A 346 6.50 2.75 8.73
C TYR A 346 7.97 2.99 8.39
N LEU A 347 8.29 3.45 7.19
CA LEU A 347 9.68 3.75 6.82
C LEU A 347 10.27 4.80 7.76
N ASP A 348 11.54 4.64 8.11
CA ASP A 348 12.24 5.52 9.07
C ASP A 348 11.49 5.67 10.40
N ASN A 349 10.91 4.58 10.91
CA ASN A 349 10.01 4.60 12.07
C ASN A 349 8.85 5.60 11.92
N ALA A 350 8.21 5.64 10.75
CA ALA A 350 7.13 6.55 10.37
C ALA A 350 7.53 8.04 10.26
N HIS A 351 8.80 8.43 10.47
CA HIS A 351 9.23 9.83 10.33
C HIS A 351 9.42 10.26 8.87
N THR A 352 9.73 9.33 7.99
CA THR A 352 9.87 9.58 6.55
C THR A 352 9.15 8.47 5.79
N PRO A 353 7.81 8.50 5.77
CA PRO A 353 7.03 7.50 5.03
C PRO A 353 7.29 7.58 3.53
N ALA A 354 6.97 6.51 2.79
CA ALA A 354 7.05 6.50 1.34
C ALA A 354 6.20 7.62 0.72
N GLY A 355 6.69 8.23 -0.34
CA GLY A 355 5.86 9.11 -1.16
C GLY A 355 4.76 8.31 -1.87
N TYR A 356 3.65 8.97 -2.16
CA TYR A 356 2.58 8.37 -2.95
C TYR A 356 3.08 7.91 -4.31
N THR A 357 2.67 6.73 -4.75
CA THR A 357 2.88 6.21 -6.11
C THR A 357 2.14 7.05 -7.15
N SER A 358 2.46 6.85 -8.42
CA SER A 358 1.72 7.51 -9.51
C SER A 358 0.23 7.15 -9.51
N TYR A 359 -0.12 5.92 -9.08
CA TYR A 359 -1.53 5.50 -8.93
C TYR A 359 -2.25 6.36 -7.89
N GLU A 360 -1.69 6.46 -6.69
CA GLU A 360 -2.28 7.20 -5.58
C GLU A 360 -2.43 8.69 -5.91
N ARG A 361 -1.39 9.30 -6.51
CA ARG A 361 -1.46 10.71 -6.95
C ARG A 361 -2.49 10.94 -8.03
N HIS A 362 -2.61 10.03 -8.99
CA HIS A 362 -3.63 10.13 -10.04
C HIS A 362 -5.03 9.97 -9.48
N PHE A 363 -5.24 9.02 -8.57
CA PHE A 363 -6.52 8.79 -7.90
C PHE A 363 -7.03 10.06 -7.20
N MET A 364 -6.14 10.82 -6.57
CA MET A 364 -6.46 12.09 -5.92
C MET A 364 -6.51 13.30 -6.88
N GLY A 365 -6.26 13.09 -8.18
CA GLY A 365 -6.28 14.14 -9.19
C GLY A 365 -5.01 15.01 -9.25
N TRP A 366 -3.90 14.58 -8.61
CA TRP A 366 -2.66 15.35 -8.54
C TRP A 366 -1.68 15.07 -9.68
N LEU A 367 -1.92 14.02 -10.46
CA LEU A 367 -1.01 13.60 -11.53
C LEU A 367 -1.79 12.98 -12.70
N ASP A 368 -1.44 13.39 -13.93
CA ASP A 368 -1.93 12.76 -15.14
C ASP A 368 -0.91 11.75 -15.68
N TYR A 369 -1.42 10.63 -16.23
CA TYR A 369 -0.58 9.64 -16.90
C TYR A 369 -0.20 10.08 -18.31
N ILE A 370 0.92 9.52 -18.79
CA ILE A 370 1.30 9.54 -20.20
C ILE A 370 0.71 8.30 -20.86
N GLU A 371 -0.17 8.49 -21.84
CA GLU A 371 -0.63 7.42 -22.73
C GLU A 371 0.45 7.17 -23.80
N PRO A 372 1.00 5.93 -23.89
CA PRO A 372 2.17 5.70 -24.74
C PRO A 372 1.80 5.49 -26.21
N GLU A 373 2.69 6.01 -27.08
CA GLU A 373 2.70 5.73 -28.51
C GLU A 373 3.69 4.61 -28.83
N GLU A 374 3.32 3.71 -29.74
CA GLU A 374 4.18 2.60 -30.19
C GLU A 374 5.51 3.11 -30.76
N ASN A 375 6.54 2.29 -30.65
CA ASN A 375 7.89 2.57 -31.14
C ASN A 375 8.48 3.88 -30.59
N THR A 376 8.19 4.20 -29.33
CA THR A 376 8.64 5.43 -28.67
C THR A 376 9.51 5.11 -27.46
N GLN A 377 10.62 5.85 -27.34
CA GLN A 377 11.43 5.85 -26.13
C GLN A 377 10.91 6.91 -25.16
N TYR A 378 10.62 6.49 -23.94
CA TYR A 378 10.19 7.38 -22.86
C TYR A 378 11.36 7.68 -21.93
N LEU A 379 11.51 8.96 -21.58
CA LEU A 379 12.40 9.43 -20.53
C LEU A 379 11.55 9.74 -19.30
N LEU A 380 11.94 9.20 -18.16
CA LEU A 380 11.27 9.41 -16.88
C LEU A 380 12.15 10.21 -15.94
N ALA A 381 11.64 11.33 -15.47
CA ALA A 381 12.17 12.00 -14.28
C ALA A 381 11.71 11.28 -13.00
N PRO A 382 12.43 11.42 -11.88
CA PRO A 382 12.00 10.87 -10.59
C PRO A 382 10.57 11.31 -10.26
N LEU A 383 9.73 10.38 -9.80
CA LEU A 383 8.33 10.67 -9.46
C LEU A 383 8.22 11.76 -8.38
N SER A 384 9.25 11.88 -7.53
CA SER A 384 9.36 12.92 -6.50
C SER A 384 9.63 14.32 -7.04
N SER A 385 10.01 14.47 -8.32
CA SER A 385 10.24 15.77 -8.96
C SER A 385 8.97 16.36 -9.60
N ASP A 386 8.99 17.64 -9.94
CA ASP A 386 7.86 18.31 -10.58
C ASP A 386 7.58 17.76 -12.00
N GLU A 387 8.61 17.28 -12.70
CA GLU A 387 8.52 16.66 -14.02
C GLU A 387 8.13 15.17 -13.96
N GLY A 388 8.18 14.56 -12.77
CA GLY A 388 7.89 13.13 -12.59
C GLY A 388 6.51 12.78 -13.13
N ARG A 389 6.44 11.72 -13.92
CA ARG A 389 5.21 11.18 -14.53
C ARG A 389 5.30 9.66 -14.57
N ALA A 390 4.17 9.04 -14.85
CA ALA A 390 4.12 7.62 -15.16
C ALA A 390 3.52 7.39 -16.53
N VAL A 391 4.00 6.35 -17.21
CA VAL A 391 3.44 5.88 -18.48
C VAL A 391 2.44 4.77 -18.17
N LYS A 392 1.18 4.91 -18.66
CA LYS A 392 0.12 3.93 -18.46
C LYS A 392 0.02 2.99 -19.65
N VAL A 393 0.33 1.72 -19.43
CA VAL A 393 0.25 0.66 -20.44
C VAL A 393 -1.04 -0.13 -20.21
N THR A 394 -2.08 0.19 -20.97
CA THR A 394 -3.42 -0.38 -20.81
C THR A 394 -3.54 -1.76 -21.43
N ASN A 395 -4.19 -2.72 -20.76
CA ASN A 395 -4.53 -4.03 -21.31
C ASN A 395 -5.72 -3.91 -22.27
N ASP A 396 -5.52 -4.30 -23.54
CA ASP A 396 -6.59 -4.22 -24.55
C ASP A 396 -7.79 -5.13 -24.27
N ALA A 397 -7.58 -6.21 -23.51
CA ALA A 397 -8.63 -7.15 -23.13
C ALA A 397 -9.47 -6.64 -21.94
N ASN A 398 -8.92 -5.74 -21.14
CA ASN A 398 -9.58 -5.13 -19.99
C ASN A 398 -8.95 -3.77 -19.67
N PRO A 399 -9.54 -2.64 -20.05
CA PRO A 399 -8.97 -1.30 -19.82
C PRO A 399 -8.76 -0.93 -18.34
N ASP A 400 -9.48 -1.59 -17.42
CA ASP A 400 -9.33 -1.40 -15.98
C ASP A 400 -8.10 -2.15 -15.42
N GLU A 401 -7.45 -2.99 -16.25
CA GLU A 401 -6.21 -3.67 -15.92
C GLU A 401 -5.06 -3.05 -16.75
N TYR A 402 -4.03 -2.55 -16.08
CA TYR A 402 -2.93 -1.83 -16.72
C TYR A 402 -1.65 -1.87 -15.90
N TYR A 403 -0.53 -1.54 -16.55
CA TYR A 403 0.72 -1.24 -15.87
C TYR A 403 0.94 0.27 -15.79
N LEU A 404 1.60 0.71 -14.70
CA LEU A 404 2.16 2.04 -14.57
C LEU A 404 3.67 1.92 -14.47
N VAL A 405 4.36 2.64 -15.33
CA VAL A 405 5.84 2.67 -15.37
C VAL A 405 6.29 4.00 -14.82
N GLU A 406 6.89 4.01 -13.64
CA GLU A 406 7.36 5.20 -12.93
C GLU A 406 8.82 5.05 -12.51
N TYR A 407 9.52 6.16 -12.30
CA TYR A 407 10.89 6.15 -11.79
C TYR A 407 10.94 6.62 -10.34
N ARG A 408 11.46 5.78 -9.45
CA ARG A 408 11.61 6.07 -8.01
C ARG A 408 13.10 6.20 -7.68
N THR A 409 13.43 7.22 -6.87
CA THR A 409 14.79 7.46 -6.36
C THR A 409 14.75 7.60 -4.85
N ARG A 410 15.85 7.22 -4.18
CA ARG A 410 15.96 7.31 -2.72
C ARG A 410 16.26 8.74 -2.25
N THR A 411 15.34 9.67 -2.58
CA THR A 411 15.45 11.09 -2.26
C THR A 411 14.14 11.63 -1.67
N GLY A 412 14.21 12.70 -0.89
CA GLY A 412 13.03 13.34 -0.30
C GLY A 412 12.26 12.41 0.62
N TRP A 413 10.98 12.19 0.33
CA TRP A 413 10.13 11.27 1.07
C TRP A 413 10.44 9.81 0.76
N ASP A 414 10.98 9.51 -0.41
CA ASP A 414 11.41 8.18 -0.80
C ASP A 414 12.82 7.79 -0.31
N ALA A 415 13.43 8.57 0.58
CA ALA A 415 14.81 8.34 1.04
C ALA A 415 15.04 6.95 1.66
N TYR A 416 13.99 6.32 2.18
CA TYR A 416 14.06 5.04 2.89
C TYR A 416 13.35 3.88 2.18
N ILE A 417 12.84 4.08 0.94
CA ILE A 417 12.32 2.96 0.16
C ILE A 417 13.40 1.91 -0.10
N ALA A 418 12.99 0.68 -0.38
CA ALA A 418 13.88 -0.48 -0.44
C ALA A 418 14.98 -0.40 -1.51
N GLY A 419 14.71 0.28 -2.64
CA GLY A 419 15.63 0.44 -3.76
C GLY A 419 15.28 1.65 -4.62
N GLU A 420 16.02 1.85 -5.71
CA GLU A 420 15.74 2.90 -6.70
C GLU A 420 15.82 2.32 -8.12
N GLY A 421 15.03 2.86 -9.05
CA GLY A 421 14.92 2.40 -10.41
C GLY A 421 13.53 2.58 -11.00
N ILE A 422 13.30 1.98 -12.15
CA ILE A 422 11.97 1.94 -12.76
C ILE A 422 11.11 0.94 -12.00
N MET A 423 9.96 1.41 -11.52
CA MET A 423 8.93 0.55 -10.94
C MET A 423 7.85 0.29 -11.99
N VAL A 424 7.42 -0.95 -12.09
CA VAL A 424 6.26 -1.33 -12.89
C VAL A 424 5.16 -1.79 -11.95
N LEU A 425 4.13 -0.96 -11.77
CA LEU A 425 2.98 -1.29 -10.97
C LEU A 425 1.97 -2.05 -11.84
N HIS A 426 1.32 -3.05 -11.28
CA HIS A 426 0.20 -3.76 -11.89
C HIS A 426 -1.08 -3.42 -11.16
N VAL A 427 -2.00 -2.77 -11.86
CA VAL A 427 -3.32 -2.38 -11.38
C VAL A 427 -4.38 -3.20 -12.11
N ASP A 428 -5.27 -3.85 -11.36
CA ASP A 428 -6.49 -4.53 -11.86
C ASP A 428 -7.68 -3.92 -11.10
N TYR A 429 -8.04 -2.69 -11.52
CA TYR A 429 -9.02 -1.87 -10.83
C TYR A 429 -10.42 -2.49 -10.86
N ASN A 430 -11.10 -2.40 -9.74
CA ASN A 430 -12.51 -2.74 -9.63
C ASN A 430 -13.14 -1.95 -8.49
N GLN A 431 -14.07 -1.05 -8.80
CA GLN A 431 -14.70 -0.14 -7.86
C GLN A 431 -15.21 -0.86 -6.59
N SER A 432 -15.97 -1.94 -6.74
CA SER A 432 -16.56 -2.64 -5.59
C SER A 432 -15.52 -3.32 -4.69
N ILE A 433 -14.34 -3.64 -5.20
CA ILE A 433 -13.23 -4.20 -4.43
C ILE A 433 -12.48 -3.08 -3.68
N TRP A 434 -12.31 -1.91 -4.33
CA TRP A 434 -11.76 -0.71 -3.71
C TRP A 434 -12.66 -0.22 -2.58
N ASP A 435 -13.95 -0.09 -2.85
CA ASP A 435 -14.95 0.31 -1.87
C ASP A 435 -15.03 -0.66 -0.67
N ALA A 436 -14.83 -1.95 -0.90
CA ALA A 436 -14.81 -2.94 0.15
C ALA A 436 -13.48 -3.05 0.90
N ASN A 437 -12.49 -2.23 0.58
CA ASN A 437 -11.13 -2.29 1.14
C ASN A 437 -10.51 -3.71 1.13
N THR A 438 -10.71 -4.44 0.01
CA THR A 438 -10.26 -5.84 -0.14
C THR A 438 -9.33 -6.04 -1.34
N VAL A 439 -8.60 -4.98 -1.72
CA VAL A 439 -7.83 -4.88 -2.97
C VAL A 439 -6.89 -6.07 -3.17
N ASN A 440 -6.14 -6.45 -2.14
CA ASN A 440 -5.15 -7.51 -2.22
C ASN A 440 -5.48 -8.75 -1.36
N ASN A 441 -6.75 -8.99 -1.05
CA ASN A 441 -7.16 -10.13 -0.20
C ASN A 441 -7.11 -11.50 -0.91
N ILE A 442 -6.86 -11.54 -2.22
CA ILE A 442 -6.72 -12.77 -2.99
C ILE A 442 -5.28 -12.90 -3.47
N ASN A 443 -4.50 -13.79 -2.86
CA ASN A 443 -3.08 -13.96 -3.18
C ASN A 443 -2.80 -14.28 -4.66
N SER A 444 -3.66 -15.07 -5.31
CA SER A 444 -3.54 -15.40 -6.74
C SER A 444 -4.00 -14.28 -7.68
N ARG A 445 -4.54 -13.19 -7.16
CA ARG A 445 -5.00 -12.03 -7.92
C ARG A 445 -4.83 -10.76 -7.08
N GLN A 446 -3.59 -10.33 -6.91
CA GLN A 446 -3.28 -9.05 -6.28
C GLN A 446 -3.59 -7.94 -7.27
N ARG A 447 -4.48 -7.01 -6.87
CA ARG A 447 -5.03 -6.01 -7.78
C ARG A 447 -4.28 -4.69 -7.80
N MET A 448 -3.47 -4.47 -6.80
CA MET A 448 -2.52 -3.36 -6.73
C MET A 448 -1.20 -3.92 -6.18
N THR A 449 -0.22 -4.09 -7.05
CA THR A 449 1.08 -4.67 -6.70
C THR A 449 2.15 -4.19 -7.69
N ILE A 450 3.39 -4.62 -7.51
CA ILE A 450 4.47 -4.37 -8.47
C ILE A 450 4.77 -5.62 -9.30
N ILE A 451 5.49 -5.44 -10.42
CA ILE A 451 6.16 -6.53 -11.13
C ILE A 451 7.65 -6.41 -10.81
N PRO A 452 8.16 -7.18 -9.81
CA PRO A 452 9.53 -7.04 -9.35
C PRO A 452 10.53 -7.64 -10.36
N ALA A 453 11.62 -6.92 -10.64
CA ALA A 453 12.63 -7.35 -11.60
C ALA A 453 13.32 -8.66 -11.21
N ASP A 454 13.41 -8.98 -9.92
CA ASP A 454 13.96 -10.24 -9.42
C ASP A 454 12.99 -11.43 -9.53
N ASN A 455 11.72 -11.17 -9.82
CA ASN A 455 10.64 -12.16 -9.88
C ASN A 455 10.36 -12.85 -8.53
N VAL A 456 10.54 -12.13 -7.41
CA VAL A 456 10.26 -12.63 -6.05
C VAL A 456 9.01 -11.93 -5.50
N TRP A 457 7.97 -12.70 -5.23
CA TRP A 457 6.63 -12.22 -4.81
C TRP A 457 6.32 -12.57 -3.35
N THR A 458 7.35 -12.71 -2.52
CA THR A 458 7.21 -13.12 -1.12
C THR A 458 8.05 -12.24 -0.20
N GLY A 459 7.55 -12.01 1.00
CA GLY A 459 8.22 -11.18 1.99
C GLY A 459 7.98 -9.68 1.77
N PHE A 460 8.95 -8.89 2.16
CA PHE A 460 8.90 -7.43 2.02
C PHE A 460 9.68 -6.96 0.79
N SER A 461 9.39 -5.73 0.36
CA SER A 461 10.15 -4.99 -0.66
C SER A 461 11.65 -5.06 -0.43
N ASN A 462 12.41 -5.19 -1.52
CA ASN A 462 13.86 -5.24 -1.47
C ASN A 462 14.49 -4.42 -2.60
N SER A 463 15.82 -4.25 -2.56
CA SER A 463 16.55 -3.43 -3.52
C SER A 463 16.66 -4.04 -4.92
N THR A 464 16.19 -5.26 -5.13
CA THR A 464 16.19 -5.95 -6.42
C THR A 464 14.83 -5.95 -7.12
N ASP A 465 13.81 -5.34 -6.50
CA ASP A 465 12.49 -5.15 -7.11
C ASP A 465 12.50 -4.18 -8.31
N PRO A 466 13.22 -3.02 -8.26
CA PRO A 466 13.22 -2.07 -9.37
C PRO A 466 14.00 -2.57 -10.59
N TRP A 467 13.58 -2.12 -11.76
CA TRP A 467 14.21 -2.33 -13.05
C TRP A 467 15.22 -1.22 -13.40
N PRO A 468 16.31 -1.53 -14.17
CA PRO A 468 16.74 -2.87 -14.58
C PRO A 468 17.47 -3.62 -13.45
N LEU A 469 17.50 -4.96 -13.52
CA LEU A 469 18.27 -5.78 -12.61
C LEU A 469 19.28 -6.66 -13.37
N GLY A 470 20.53 -6.23 -13.41
CA GLY A 470 21.57 -6.88 -14.22
C GLY A 470 21.20 -6.90 -15.70
N ALA A 471 21.08 -8.09 -16.29
CA ALA A 471 20.65 -8.25 -17.69
C ALA A 471 19.12 -8.25 -17.87
N ARG A 472 18.35 -8.13 -16.79
CA ARG A 472 16.88 -8.03 -16.86
C ARG A 472 16.49 -6.57 -17.02
N ASP A 473 16.38 -6.13 -18.25
CA ASP A 473 16.04 -4.76 -18.64
C ASP A 473 14.74 -4.66 -19.45
N SER A 474 14.01 -5.76 -19.54
CA SER A 474 12.84 -5.83 -20.41
C SER A 474 11.71 -6.64 -19.77
N LEU A 475 10.48 -6.12 -19.86
CA LEU A 475 9.24 -6.78 -19.48
C LEU A 475 8.42 -7.08 -20.73
N THR A 476 8.39 -8.35 -21.11
CA THR A 476 7.74 -8.86 -22.32
C THR A 476 6.94 -10.12 -22.00
N ASN A 477 6.23 -10.68 -22.97
CA ASN A 477 5.51 -11.96 -22.76
C ASN A 477 6.46 -13.13 -22.46
N ASN A 478 7.73 -13.04 -22.86
CA ASN A 478 8.74 -14.11 -22.77
C ASN A 478 9.84 -13.82 -21.75
N SER A 479 9.87 -12.64 -21.13
CA SER A 479 10.84 -12.31 -20.08
C SER A 479 10.53 -13.02 -18.75
N VAL A 480 11.45 -12.92 -17.80
CA VAL A 480 11.28 -13.41 -16.42
C VAL A 480 11.58 -12.26 -15.46
N PRO A 481 10.55 -11.70 -14.80
CA PRO A 481 9.11 -12.02 -14.92
C PRO A 481 8.54 -11.73 -16.31
N ALA A 482 7.46 -12.42 -16.67
CA ALA A 482 6.73 -12.16 -17.90
C ALA A 482 5.67 -11.06 -17.68
N ALA A 483 5.29 -10.35 -18.77
CA ALA A 483 4.25 -9.33 -18.75
C ALA A 483 2.84 -9.95 -18.67
N GLN A 484 2.53 -10.61 -17.55
CA GLN A 484 1.27 -11.30 -17.31
C GLN A 484 0.18 -10.36 -16.84
N VAL A 485 -1.03 -10.58 -17.32
CA VAL A 485 -2.27 -9.94 -16.90
C VAL A 485 -3.34 -11.00 -16.61
N TYR A 486 -4.30 -10.68 -15.75
CA TYR A 486 -5.37 -11.60 -15.38
C TYR A 486 -6.38 -11.81 -16.49
N THR A 487 -6.59 -10.78 -17.32
CA THR A 487 -7.50 -10.84 -18.45
C THR A 487 -6.72 -10.88 -19.76
N GLY A 488 -6.82 -11.97 -20.52
CA GLY A 488 -6.10 -12.12 -21.79
C GLY A 488 -4.73 -12.80 -21.69
N GLY A 489 -4.22 -13.01 -20.48
CA GLY A 489 -3.00 -13.78 -20.20
C GLY A 489 -1.72 -12.97 -20.25
N PHE A 490 -1.51 -12.16 -21.29
CA PHE A 490 -0.33 -11.30 -21.44
C PHE A 490 -0.71 -9.91 -21.91
N MET A 491 0.09 -8.92 -21.50
CA MET A 491 -0.08 -7.52 -21.89
C MET A 491 0.09 -7.29 -23.39
N ASN A 492 0.95 -8.07 -24.06
CA ASN A 492 1.27 -7.96 -25.49
C ASN A 492 1.84 -6.59 -25.92
N LYS A 493 2.33 -5.83 -24.96
CA LYS A 493 2.91 -4.50 -25.16
C LYS A 493 4.29 -4.46 -24.50
N PRO A 494 5.35 -4.87 -25.20
CA PRO A 494 6.69 -4.99 -24.63
C PRO A 494 7.23 -3.63 -24.17
N ILE A 495 7.81 -3.63 -22.97
CA ILE A 495 8.57 -2.54 -22.36
C ILE A 495 10.02 -3.04 -22.34
N THR A 496 10.93 -2.41 -23.08
CA THR A 496 12.26 -2.96 -23.33
C THR A 496 13.37 -1.92 -23.13
N ALA A 497 14.60 -2.38 -23.00
CA ALA A 497 15.78 -1.55 -22.81
C ALA A 497 15.60 -0.50 -21.70
N MET A 498 15.11 -0.95 -20.56
CA MET A 498 14.99 -0.12 -19.36
C MET A 498 16.39 0.24 -18.86
N THR A 499 16.64 1.52 -18.66
CA THR A 499 17.93 2.04 -18.17
C THR A 499 17.72 3.10 -17.10
N VAL A 500 18.71 3.24 -16.23
CA VAL A 500 18.78 4.32 -15.23
C VAL A 500 20.11 5.03 -15.39
N ASP A 501 20.05 6.33 -15.62
CA ASP A 501 21.19 7.24 -15.57
C ASP A 501 21.11 8.03 -14.26
N ALA A 502 21.80 7.53 -13.23
CA ALA A 502 21.80 8.16 -11.91
C ALA A 502 22.49 9.54 -11.92
N GLU A 503 23.44 9.79 -12.83
CA GLU A 503 24.13 11.09 -12.93
C GLU A 503 23.21 12.14 -13.55
N ALA A 504 22.44 11.75 -14.57
CA ALA A 504 21.44 12.62 -15.18
C ALA A 504 20.13 12.69 -14.35
N GLY A 505 19.94 11.81 -13.36
CA GLY A 505 18.70 11.70 -12.60
C GLY A 505 17.52 11.29 -13.48
N GLN A 506 17.74 10.43 -14.46
CA GLN A 506 16.75 10.00 -15.44
C GLN A 506 16.72 8.49 -15.59
N ALA A 507 15.55 7.96 -15.92
CA ALA A 507 15.39 6.60 -16.39
C ALA A 507 14.78 6.60 -17.80
N SER A 508 14.97 5.53 -18.55
CA SER A 508 14.34 5.40 -19.87
C SER A 508 13.94 3.97 -20.18
N PHE A 509 13.01 3.84 -21.12
CA PHE A 509 12.61 2.56 -21.70
C PHE A 509 11.99 2.78 -23.09
N TRP A 510 11.98 1.71 -23.90
CA TRP A 510 11.21 1.69 -25.13
C TRP A 510 9.86 1.01 -24.93
N TYR A 511 8.80 1.64 -25.43
CA TYR A 511 7.48 1.05 -25.51
C TYR A 511 7.22 0.53 -26.91
N MET A 512 6.91 -0.77 -27.03
CA MET A 512 6.63 -1.47 -28.29
C MET A 512 7.65 -1.12 -29.38
N LYS A 513 8.96 -1.17 -29.02
CA LYS A 513 10.04 -0.91 -29.99
C LYS A 513 9.84 -1.79 -31.21
N ALA A 514 9.68 -1.16 -32.37
CA ALA A 514 9.61 -1.90 -33.61
C ALA A 514 10.92 -2.66 -33.83
N PRO A 515 10.87 -3.90 -34.32
CA PRO A 515 12.09 -4.57 -34.77
C PRO A 515 12.79 -3.68 -35.82
N GLU A 516 14.08 -3.62 -35.73
CA GLU A 516 14.86 -2.90 -36.76
C GLU A 516 14.48 -3.43 -38.14
N SER A 517 14.33 -2.50 -39.11
CA SER A 517 14.05 -2.95 -40.48
C SER A 517 15.19 -3.85 -40.93
N PRO A 518 14.95 -4.89 -41.73
CA PRO A 518 16.02 -5.72 -42.24
C PRO A 518 17.14 -4.89 -42.89
N ALA A 519 16.79 -3.78 -43.53
CA ALA A 519 17.76 -2.85 -44.10
C ALA A 519 18.60 -2.13 -43.05
N THR A 520 18.00 -1.68 -41.93
CA THR A 520 18.73 -1.03 -40.84
C THR A 520 19.64 -2.03 -40.12
N ALA A 521 19.14 -3.23 -39.83
CA ALA A 521 19.96 -4.28 -39.22
C ALA A 521 21.12 -4.74 -40.08
N ALA A 522 20.95 -4.73 -41.39
CA ALA A 522 21.97 -5.14 -42.37
C ALA A 522 23.02 -4.05 -42.66
N ASP A 523 22.80 -2.79 -42.32
CA ASP A 523 23.74 -1.68 -42.41
C ASP A 523 24.72 -1.71 -41.22
N VAL A 524 25.66 -2.64 -41.27
CA VAL A 524 26.59 -2.92 -40.16
C VAL A 524 27.62 -1.82 -39.96
N ASN A 525 27.94 -1.07 -41.03
CA ASN A 525 28.92 0.02 -40.99
C ASN A 525 28.30 1.39 -40.66
N GLY A 526 26.96 1.50 -40.70
CA GLY A 526 26.20 2.71 -40.34
C GLY A 526 26.30 3.84 -41.35
N ASP A 527 26.59 3.52 -42.65
CA ASP A 527 26.73 4.54 -43.70
C ASP A 527 25.41 4.86 -44.40
N GLY A 528 24.33 4.17 -44.07
CA GLY A 528 22.97 4.34 -44.60
C GLY A 528 22.70 3.52 -45.87
N GLU A 529 23.66 2.69 -46.35
CA GLU A 529 23.51 1.83 -47.51
C GLU A 529 23.84 0.37 -47.13
N VAL A 530 22.98 -0.58 -47.49
CA VAL A 530 23.25 -2.01 -47.29
C VAL A 530 23.99 -2.56 -48.51
N THR A 531 25.25 -2.87 -48.35
CA THR A 531 26.15 -3.24 -49.44
C THR A 531 27.06 -4.42 -49.07
N ILE A 532 27.95 -4.77 -49.97
CA ILE A 532 28.98 -5.78 -49.71
C ILE A 532 29.99 -5.35 -48.65
N ALA A 533 30.05 -4.04 -48.33
CA ALA A 533 30.90 -3.52 -47.28
C ALA A 533 30.47 -4.05 -45.89
N ASP A 534 29.15 -4.16 -45.65
CA ASP A 534 28.59 -4.69 -44.44
C ASP A 534 28.88 -6.17 -44.28
N ILE A 535 28.75 -6.93 -45.36
CA ILE A 535 29.11 -8.36 -45.39
C ILE A 535 30.57 -8.56 -44.99
N ASN A 536 31.47 -7.71 -45.48
CA ASN A 536 32.90 -7.84 -45.15
C ASN A 536 33.19 -7.60 -43.67
N ILE A 537 32.46 -6.72 -43.02
CA ILE A 537 32.60 -6.49 -41.57
C ILE A 537 32.20 -7.74 -40.80
N ILE A 538 31.07 -8.38 -41.14
CA ILE A 538 30.63 -9.63 -40.50
C ILE A 538 31.66 -10.74 -40.76
N ILE A 539 32.19 -10.85 -41.97
CA ILE A 539 33.24 -11.83 -42.31
C ILE A 539 34.48 -11.60 -41.41
N ASP A 540 34.94 -10.35 -41.33
CA ASP A 540 36.09 -10.00 -40.50
C ASP A 540 35.87 -10.30 -39.03
N ASP A 541 34.67 -10.09 -38.53
CA ASP A 541 34.27 -10.42 -37.14
C ASP A 541 34.27 -11.93 -36.89
N ILE A 542 33.69 -12.71 -37.78
CA ILE A 542 33.69 -14.18 -37.71
C ILE A 542 35.13 -14.71 -37.72
N LEU A 543 35.97 -14.22 -38.64
CA LEU A 543 37.36 -14.66 -38.76
C LEU A 543 38.21 -14.26 -37.55
N ALA A 544 37.89 -13.14 -36.92
CA ALA A 544 38.56 -12.67 -35.70
C ALA A 544 38.02 -13.34 -34.41
N GLY A 545 36.88 -14.00 -34.51
CA GLY A 545 36.20 -14.63 -33.35
C GLY A 545 35.78 -13.62 -32.27
N LYS A 546 35.41 -12.39 -32.69
CA LYS A 546 35.06 -11.31 -31.74
C LYS A 546 33.61 -11.39 -31.24
N GLY A 547 32.66 -11.74 -32.12
CA GLY A 547 31.24 -11.79 -31.82
C GLY A 547 30.67 -10.42 -31.46
N GLU A 548 31.00 -9.37 -32.26
CA GLU A 548 30.49 -8.02 -32.01
C GLU A 548 28.96 -8.00 -32.24
N ASP A 549 28.18 -7.52 -31.26
CA ASP A 549 26.70 -7.50 -31.30
C ASP A 549 26.14 -6.87 -32.60
N ARG A 550 26.81 -5.85 -33.18
CA ARG A 550 26.38 -5.23 -34.43
C ARG A 550 26.50 -6.15 -35.66
N CYS A 551 27.20 -7.28 -35.53
CA CYS A 551 27.36 -8.28 -36.58
C CYS A 551 26.35 -9.43 -36.50
N ASP A 552 25.61 -9.55 -35.38
CA ASP A 552 24.45 -10.43 -35.22
C ASP A 552 23.20 -9.73 -35.82
N VAL A 553 23.17 -9.67 -37.14
CA VAL A 553 22.14 -8.92 -37.89
C VAL A 553 20.81 -9.67 -38.01
N ASN A 554 20.81 -10.96 -37.71
CA ASN A 554 19.62 -11.78 -37.72
C ASN A 554 19.00 -11.90 -36.32
N GLY A 555 19.70 -11.49 -35.24
CA GLY A 555 19.23 -11.45 -33.86
C GLY A 555 19.13 -12.82 -33.21
N ASP A 556 19.91 -13.83 -33.67
CA ASP A 556 19.85 -15.19 -33.11
C ASP A 556 20.83 -15.41 -31.92
N GLY A 557 21.65 -14.40 -31.61
CA GLY A 557 22.64 -14.39 -30.52
C GLY A 557 24.00 -14.93 -30.88
N GLU A 558 24.23 -15.31 -32.16
CA GLU A 558 25.50 -15.83 -32.66
C GLU A 558 25.91 -15.14 -33.95
N VAL A 559 27.15 -14.64 -34.06
CA VAL A 559 27.68 -14.05 -35.30
C VAL A 559 28.23 -15.17 -36.19
N THR A 560 27.52 -15.50 -37.26
CA THR A 560 27.77 -16.67 -38.10
C THR A 560 27.55 -16.35 -39.60
N VAL A 561 27.68 -17.37 -40.45
CA VAL A 561 27.34 -17.26 -41.89
C VAL A 561 25.84 -16.96 -42.10
N ALA A 562 24.98 -17.21 -41.08
CA ALA A 562 23.57 -16.86 -41.16
C ALA A 562 23.36 -15.34 -41.27
N ASP A 563 24.21 -14.53 -40.61
CA ASP A 563 24.18 -13.08 -40.67
C ASP A 563 24.62 -12.57 -42.02
N ILE A 564 25.64 -13.18 -42.63
CA ILE A 564 26.06 -12.88 -44.01
C ILE A 564 24.89 -13.12 -44.98
N ASN A 565 24.19 -14.25 -44.84
CA ASN A 565 23.03 -14.57 -45.66
C ASN A 565 21.88 -13.58 -45.43
N PHE A 566 21.70 -13.11 -44.21
CA PHE A 566 20.71 -12.08 -43.91
C PHE A 566 20.96 -10.79 -44.69
N VAL A 567 22.21 -10.28 -44.68
CA VAL A 567 22.59 -9.08 -45.46
C VAL A 567 22.40 -9.31 -46.95
N ILE A 568 22.77 -10.50 -47.44
CA ILE A 568 22.57 -10.86 -48.86
C ILE A 568 21.09 -10.83 -49.24
N ASP A 569 20.21 -11.39 -48.39
CA ASP A 569 18.76 -11.40 -48.61
C ASP A 569 18.21 -9.96 -48.68
N VAL A 570 18.70 -9.06 -47.82
CA VAL A 570 18.31 -7.64 -47.82
C VAL A 570 18.79 -6.94 -49.13
N ILE A 571 20.03 -7.17 -49.54
CA ILE A 571 20.57 -6.61 -50.80
C ILE A 571 19.75 -7.07 -52.01
N LEU A 572 19.30 -8.31 -52.00
CA LEU A 572 18.50 -8.91 -53.07
C LEU A 572 17.00 -8.55 -52.97
N GLY A 573 16.57 -7.82 -51.93
CA GLY A 573 15.17 -7.47 -51.72
C GLY A 573 14.29 -8.69 -51.38
N LEU A 574 14.86 -9.72 -50.73
CA LEU A 574 14.19 -10.92 -50.29
C LEU A 574 13.70 -10.82 -48.83
N LYS A 575 14.14 -9.78 -48.12
CA LYS A 575 13.73 -9.41 -46.77
C LYS A 575 13.41 -7.95 -46.67
#